data_420d2c1cfd0a8874b5c4cb4658fc8271
#
_entry.id   420d2c1cfd0a8874b5c4cb4658fc8271
#
_cell.length_a   1.000
_cell.length_b   1.000
_cell.length_c   1.000
_cell.angle_alpha   90.00
_cell.angle_beta   90.00
_cell.angle_gamma   90.00
#
_symmetry.space_group_name_H-M   'P 1'
#
loop_
_entity.id
_entity.type
_entity.pdbx_description
1 polymer ?
#
loop_
_entity_poly.entity_id
_entity_poly.type
_entity_poly.pdbx_seq_one_letter_code
_entity_poly.pdbx_strand_id
1 'polypeptide(L)'
;LILSLFAIVSFAFSVILTKNHPTASFYLIPTRYWELSFGALAAAGVFKKAKGRRQNEVLSILGLLLILFSIFTFTSKTVFPGYAALLPVLGATLIILNAEDTLVGKMLALKPLVFIGVISYSLYLWHWPLVVFSHDKYIIDLNLSREMLVVLSILIAWFSTRFIEAPFRNKQSYDRTRIFKYSSVAYSLLFLTSLAIWPLKGWTDRLSDEKAYILSSTKDYSPVRDKCHFSSGVPETTQYCILGVKDIEPSLFVWGDSHGAEISYALSK
;
A
#
# COMPACT_ATOMS: atom_id res chain seq x y z
N LEU A 1 14.67 -24.78 -8.57
CA LEU A 1 13.62 -25.08 -9.54
C LEU A 1 12.24 -24.64 -9.04
N ILE A 2 11.78 -25.10 -7.88
CA ILE A 2 10.45 -24.77 -7.33
C ILE A 2 10.28 -23.26 -7.16
N LEU A 3 11.25 -22.59 -6.52
CA LEU A 3 11.21 -21.13 -6.32
C LEU A 3 11.15 -20.35 -7.64
N SER A 4 11.90 -20.81 -8.67
CA SER A 4 11.88 -20.17 -9.99
C SER A 4 10.52 -20.35 -10.68
N LEU A 5 9.90 -21.52 -10.54
CA LEU A 5 8.58 -21.78 -11.10
C LEU A 5 7.53 -20.86 -10.46
N PHE A 6 7.52 -20.76 -9.14
CA PHE A 6 6.62 -19.85 -8.42
C PHE A 6 6.84 -18.38 -8.80
N ALA A 7 8.10 -17.96 -9.00
CA ALA A 7 8.41 -16.61 -9.46
C ALA A 7 7.82 -16.32 -10.85
N ILE A 8 7.95 -17.27 -11.79
CA ILE A 8 7.41 -17.12 -13.15
C ILE A 8 5.87 -17.04 -13.11
N VAL A 9 5.22 -17.96 -12.37
CA VAL A 9 3.76 -17.96 -12.23
C VAL A 9 3.27 -16.66 -11.59
N SER A 10 3.93 -16.20 -10.52
CA SER A 10 3.61 -14.94 -9.85
C SER A 10 3.77 -13.74 -10.79
N PHE A 11 4.84 -13.71 -11.61
CA PHE A 11 5.04 -12.65 -12.60
C PHE A 11 3.95 -12.64 -13.66
N ALA A 12 3.64 -13.80 -14.24
CA ALA A 12 2.56 -13.92 -15.22
C ALA A 12 1.21 -13.44 -14.63
N PHE A 13 0.91 -13.85 -13.40
CA PHE A 13 -0.29 -13.41 -12.69
C PHE A 13 -0.28 -11.90 -12.42
N SER A 14 0.87 -11.34 -12.03
CA SER A 14 1.04 -9.89 -11.88
C SER A 14 0.70 -9.14 -13.18
N VAL A 15 1.25 -9.58 -14.31
CA VAL A 15 1.03 -8.94 -15.61
C VAL A 15 -0.44 -8.99 -16.04
N ILE A 16 -1.08 -10.15 -15.88
CA ILE A 16 -2.48 -10.35 -16.28
C ILE A 16 -3.41 -9.52 -15.38
N LEU A 17 -3.23 -9.60 -14.06
CA LEU A 17 -4.12 -8.93 -13.12
C LEU A 17 -3.95 -7.41 -13.15
N THR A 18 -2.75 -6.90 -13.38
CA THR A 18 -2.49 -5.45 -13.41
C THR A 18 -3.26 -4.73 -14.53
N LYS A 19 -3.55 -5.41 -15.65
CA LYS A 19 -4.33 -4.83 -16.75
C LYS A 19 -5.78 -4.53 -16.35
N ASN A 20 -6.40 -5.43 -15.59
CA ASN A 20 -7.84 -5.36 -15.29
C ASN A 20 -8.12 -4.83 -13.86
N HIS A 21 -7.23 -5.15 -12.92
CA HIS A 21 -7.39 -4.84 -11.50
C HIS A 21 -6.06 -4.35 -10.90
N PRO A 22 -5.56 -3.15 -11.26
CA PRO A 22 -4.25 -2.65 -10.83
C PRO A 22 -4.13 -2.54 -9.30
N THR A 23 -5.18 -2.08 -8.63
CA THR A 23 -5.21 -1.98 -7.17
C THR A 23 -5.08 -3.35 -6.49
N ALA A 24 -5.82 -4.35 -6.94
CA ALA A 24 -5.72 -5.71 -6.42
C ALA A 24 -4.33 -6.30 -6.68
N SER A 25 -3.78 -6.10 -7.89
CA SER A 25 -2.44 -6.55 -8.25
C SER A 25 -1.36 -5.92 -7.37
N PHE A 26 -1.54 -4.68 -6.93
CA PHE A 26 -0.60 -3.98 -6.06
C PHE A 26 -0.57 -4.54 -4.62
N TYR A 27 -1.72 -4.92 -4.07
CA TYR A 27 -1.82 -5.34 -2.67
C TYR A 27 -1.74 -6.87 -2.45
N LEU A 28 -2.01 -7.67 -3.47
CA LEU A 28 -2.01 -9.12 -3.32
C LEU A 28 -0.58 -9.70 -3.34
N ILE A 29 -0.27 -10.54 -2.36
CA ILE A 29 1.04 -11.21 -2.27
C ILE A 29 1.34 -12.08 -3.50
N PRO A 30 0.42 -12.89 -4.06
CA PRO A 30 0.69 -13.72 -5.22
C PRO A 30 1.17 -12.97 -6.46
N THR A 31 0.78 -11.71 -6.63
CA THR A 31 1.18 -10.88 -7.78
C THR A 31 2.53 -10.20 -7.58
N ARG A 32 3.03 -10.12 -6.34
CA ARG A 32 4.30 -9.48 -5.98
C ARG A 32 5.37 -10.44 -5.48
N TYR A 33 5.02 -11.70 -5.29
CA TYR A 33 5.95 -12.71 -4.80
C TYR A 33 7.21 -12.85 -5.67
N TRP A 34 7.09 -12.67 -6.99
CA TRP A 34 8.22 -12.73 -7.92
C TRP A 34 9.27 -11.65 -7.65
N GLU A 35 8.87 -10.46 -7.20
CA GLU A 35 9.78 -9.34 -6.87
C GLU A 35 10.77 -9.78 -5.76
N LEU A 36 10.25 -10.36 -4.70
CA LEU A 36 11.06 -10.90 -3.60
C LEU A 36 11.84 -12.16 -4.01
N SER A 37 11.27 -12.96 -4.89
CA SER A 37 11.90 -14.19 -5.35
C SER A 37 13.18 -13.93 -6.14
N PHE A 38 13.31 -12.82 -6.86
CA PHE A 38 14.55 -12.46 -7.54
C PHE A 38 15.72 -12.30 -6.56
N GLY A 39 15.50 -11.63 -5.43
CA GLY A 39 16.50 -11.54 -4.37
C GLY A 39 16.84 -12.91 -3.76
N ALA A 40 15.83 -13.74 -3.50
CA ALA A 40 16.01 -15.08 -2.97
C ALA A 40 16.76 -16.00 -3.96
N LEU A 41 16.46 -15.91 -5.25
CA LEU A 41 17.16 -16.65 -6.32
C LEU A 41 18.62 -16.19 -6.47
N ALA A 42 18.88 -14.89 -6.32
CA ALA A 42 20.23 -14.35 -6.28
C ALA A 42 21.02 -14.92 -5.09
N ALA A 43 20.44 -14.92 -3.90
CA ALA A 43 21.04 -15.46 -2.68
C ALA A 43 21.26 -16.99 -2.77
N ALA A 44 20.36 -17.71 -3.45
CA ALA A 44 20.49 -19.15 -3.69
C ALA A 44 21.53 -19.51 -4.80
N GLY A 45 22.20 -18.52 -5.40
CA GLY A 45 23.21 -18.74 -6.43
C GLY A 45 22.66 -19.19 -7.79
N VAL A 46 21.35 -19.02 -8.02
CA VAL A 46 20.72 -19.31 -9.32
C VAL A 46 21.24 -18.35 -10.38
N PHE A 47 21.41 -17.09 -10.02
CA PHE A 47 22.04 -16.09 -10.87
C PHE A 47 23.55 -16.06 -10.60
N LYS A 48 24.35 -16.16 -11.65
CA LYS A 48 25.80 -16.15 -11.53
C LYS A 48 26.32 -14.71 -11.49
N LYS A 49 27.16 -14.43 -10.50
CA LYS A 49 27.95 -13.19 -10.46
C LYS A 49 28.91 -13.17 -11.67
N ALA A 50 29.11 -12.00 -12.27
CA ALA A 50 30.09 -11.85 -13.33
C ALA A 50 31.52 -12.07 -12.79
N LYS A 51 32.38 -12.69 -13.59
CA LYS A 51 33.73 -13.08 -13.14
C LYS A 51 34.76 -11.94 -13.21
N GLY A 52 34.52 -10.93 -14.06
CA GLY A 52 35.46 -9.86 -14.31
C GLY A 52 35.08 -8.56 -13.57
N ARG A 53 36.07 -7.87 -12.97
CA ARG A 53 35.87 -6.57 -12.32
C ARG A 53 35.16 -5.54 -13.22
N ARG A 54 35.58 -5.43 -14.49
CA ARG A 54 34.94 -4.53 -15.47
C ARG A 54 33.48 -4.88 -15.73
N GLN A 55 33.16 -6.17 -15.81
CA GLN A 55 31.77 -6.62 -15.98
C GLN A 55 30.93 -6.29 -14.76
N ASN A 56 31.45 -6.53 -13.56
CA ASN A 56 30.78 -6.15 -12.30
C ASN A 56 30.52 -4.64 -12.24
N GLU A 57 31.49 -3.82 -12.65
CA GLU A 57 31.34 -2.37 -12.71
C GLU A 57 30.20 -1.96 -13.66
N VAL A 58 30.21 -2.47 -14.89
CA VAL A 58 29.17 -2.16 -15.90
C VAL A 58 27.79 -2.63 -15.42
N LEU A 59 27.68 -3.84 -14.88
CA LEU A 59 26.40 -4.40 -14.44
C LEU A 59 25.84 -3.69 -13.20
N SER A 60 26.70 -3.26 -12.27
CA SER A 60 26.26 -2.50 -11.10
C SER A 60 25.80 -1.09 -11.47
N ILE A 61 26.52 -0.44 -12.42
CA ILE A 61 26.10 0.86 -12.97
C ILE A 61 24.77 0.72 -13.73
N LEU A 62 24.62 -0.29 -14.59
CA LEU A 62 23.37 -0.55 -15.28
C LEU A 62 22.22 -0.75 -14.29
N GLY A 63 22.47 -1.55 -13.23
CA GLY A 63 21.48 -1.75 -12.17
C GLY A 63 21.06 -0.45 -11.50
N LEU A 64 22.00 0.43 -11.19
CA LEU A 64 21.71 1.74 -10.63
C LEU A 64 20.91 2.63 -11.61
N LEU A 65 21.28 2.63 -12.88
CA LEU A 65 20.58 3.38 -13.92
C LEU A 65 19.13 2.90 -14.10
N LEU A 66 18.87 1.61 -14.05
CA LEU A 66 17.50 1.05 -14.13
C LEU A 66 16.64 1.50 -12.96
N ILE A 67 17.19 1.56 -11.75
CA ILE A 67 16.48 2.05 -10.56
C ILE A 67 16.22 3.54 -10.69
N LEU A 68 17.23 4.33 -11.01
CA LEU A 68 17.10 5.78 -11.17
C LEU A 68 16.11 6.13 -12.30
N PHE A 69 16.19 5.43 -13.44
CA PHE A 69 15.23 5.59 -14.52
C PHE A 69 13.79 5.34 -14.03
N SER A 70 13.56 4.28 -13.26
CA SER A 70 12.23 3.98 -12.69
C SER A 70 11.76 5.10 -11.77
N ILE A 71 12.63 5.62 -10.90
CA ILE A 71 12.28 6.69 -9.95
C ILE A 71 11.87 7.97 -10.67
N PHE A 72 12.58 8.35 -11.74
CA PHE A 72 12.33 9.62 -12.43
C PHE A 72 11.25 9.54 -13.51
N THR A 73 10.94 8.35 -14.04
CA THR A 73 9.96 8.20 -15.12
C THR A 73 8.60 7.70 -14.69
N PHE A 74 8.53 6.95 -13.57
CA PHE A 74 7.25 6.44 -13.10
C PHE A 74 6.42 7.56 -12.46
N THR A 75 5.16 7.60 -12.84
CA THR A 75 4.17 8.56 -12.36
C THR A 75 2.94 7.83 -11.84
N SER A 76 1.99 8.56 -11.26
CA SER A 76 0.68 8.02 -10.85
C SER A 76 -0.12 7.39 -12.01
N LYS A 77 0.24 7.69 -13.27
CA LYS A 77 -0.37 7.09 -14.47
C LYS A 77 0.31 5.80 -14.91
N THR A 78 1.48 5.47 -14.35
CA THR A 78 2.19 4.25 -14.69
C THR A 78 1.43 3.03 -14.19
N VAL A 79 1.12 2.11 -15.08
CA VAL A 79 0.44 0.86 -14.74
C VAL A 79 1.42 -0.04 -13.97
N PHE A 80 1.24 -0.12 -12.67
CA PHE A 80 2.15 -0.80 -11.73
C PHE A 80 1.37 -1.82 -10.88
N PRO A 81 1.94 -3.01 -10.52
CA PRO A 81 3.31 -3.43 -10.78
C PRO A 81 3.59 -3.95 -12.23
N GLY A 82 2.98 -5.04 -12.65
CA GLY A 82 3.12 -5.62 -13.98
C GLY A 82 4.54 -5.55 -14.57
N TYR A 83 4.66 -5.18 -15.84
CA TYR A 83 5.96 -5.03 -16.50
C TYR A 83 6.82 -3.90 -15.95
N ALA A 84 6.22 -2.84 -15.42
CA ALA A 84 6.97 -1.70 -14.93
C ALA A 84 7.90 -2.09 -13.77
N ALA A 85 7.46 -3.00 -12.90
CA ALA A 85 8.25 -3.47 -11.77
C ALA A 85 9.51 -4.26 -12.17
N LEU A 86 9.60 -4.75 -13.42
CA LEU A 86 10.82 -5.43 -13.90
C LEU A 86 12.07 -4.54 -13.83
N LEU A 87 11.95 -3.26 -14.18
CA LEU A 87 13.09 -2.35 -14.22
C LEU A 87 13.77 -2.21 -12.86
N PRO A 88 13.06 -1.81 -11.78
CA PRO A 88 13.69 -1.68 -10.47
C PRO A 88 14.10 -3.03 -9.87
N VAL A 89 13.35 -4.12 -10.13
CA VAL A 89 13.69 -5.46 -9.61
C VAL A 89 14.97 -5.99 -10.26
N LEU A 90 15.10 -5.88 -11.58
CA LEU A 90 16.33 -6.25 -12.29
C LEU A 90 17.49 -5.36 -11.86
N GLY A 91 17.25 -4.05 -11.73
CA GLY A 91 18.25 -3.11 -11.25
C GLY A 91 18.80 -3.49 -9.87
N ALA A 92 17.92 -3.77 -8.92
CA ALA A 92 18.29 -4.20 -7.58
C ALA A 92 19.04 -5.54 -7.61
N THR A 93 18.58 -6.51 -8.41
CA THR A 93 19.25 -7.82 -8.56
C THR A 93 20.66 -7.69 -9.11
N LEU A 94 20.85 -6.84 -10.13
CA LEU A 94 22.18 -6.58 -10.71
C LEU A 94 23.13 -5.96 -9.69
N ILE A 95 22.66 -5.01 -8.88
CA ILE A 95 23.45 -4.41 -7.80
C ILE A 95 23.81 -5.46 -6.74
N ILE A 96 22.83 -6.21 -6.27
CA ILE A 96 23.06 -7.25 -5.23
C ILE A 96 24.12 -8.26 -5.67
N LEU A 97 24.09 -8.66 -6.94
CA LEU A 97 25.04 -9.66 -7.46
C LEU A 97 26.43 -9.09 -7.74
N ASN A 98 26.53 -7.85 -8.21
CA ASN A 98 27.74 -7.37 -8.85
C ASN A 98 28.37 -6.12 -8.20
N ALA A 99 27.73 -5.47 -7.20
CA ALA A 99 28.22 -4.20 -6.66
C ALA A 99 29.46 -4.34 -5.76
N GLU A 100 29.84 -5.53 -5.34
CA GLU A 100 31.03 -5.74 -4.51
C GLU A 100 32.29 -5.22 -5.23
N ASP A 101 33.10 -4.43 -4.55
CA ASP A 101 34.33 -3.77 -5.05
C ASP A 101 34.16 -2.81 -6.26
N THR A 102 32.93 -2.42 -6.59
CA THR A 102 32.61 -1.45 -7.66
C THR A 102 32.42 -0.03 -7.10
N LEU A 103 32.35 0.98 -8.00
CA LEU A 103 32.03 2.35 -7.62
C LEU A 103 30.65 2.46 -6.97
N VAL A 104 29.65 1.76 -7.55
CA VAL A 104 28.30 1.70 -6.99
C VAL A 104 28.31 1.10 -5.60
N GLY A 105 29.03 -0.01 -5.40
CA GLY A 105 29.17 -0.63 -4.09
C GLY A 105 29.81 0.30 -3.06
N LYS A 106 30.90 0.99 -3.43
CA LYS A 106 31.54 1.97 -2.55
C LYS A 106 30.64 3.13 -2.19
N MET A 107 29.85 3.63 -3.14
CA MET A 107 28.87 4.67 -2.91
C MET A 107 27.78 4.18 -1.93
N LEU A 108 27.22 3.01 -2.17
CA LEU A 108 26.18 2.42 -1.29
C LEU A 108 26.72 2.06 0.11
N ALA A 109 28.02 1.83 0.24
CA ALA A 109 28.69 1.57 1.52
C ALA A 109 28.98 2.84 2.36
N LEU A 110 28.61 4.03 1.87
CA LEU A 110 28.73 5.26 2.65
C LEU A 110 27.88 5.17 3.93
N LYS A 111 28.44 5.58 5.07
CA LYS A 111 27.78 5.47 6.38
C LYS A 111 26.35 5.99 6.42
N PRO A 112 25.99 7.15 5.84
CA PRO A 112 24.60 7.63 5.82
C PRO A 112 23.66 6.71 5.05
N LEU A 113 24.09 6.17 3.90
CA LEU A 113 23.26 5.27 3.10
C LEU A 113 23.06 3.91 3.79
N VAL A 114 24.13 3.38 4.37
CA VAL A 114 24.05 2.15 5.20
C VAL A 114 23.12 2.37 6.40
N PHE A 115 23.20 3.52 7.07
CA PHE A 115 22.31 3.85 8.18
C PHE A 115 20.83 3.84 7.75
N ILE A 116 20.48 4.53 6.65
CA ILE A 116 19.12 4.52 6.10
C ILE A 116 18.71 3.10 5.69
N GLY A 117 19.60 2.33 5.09
CA GLY A 117 19.34 0.92 4.76
C GLY A 117 19.02 0.05 5.99
N VAL A 118 19.74 0.25 7.08
CA VAL A 118 19.51 -0.50 8.33
C VAL A 118 18.15 -0.19 8.94
N ILE A 119 17.73 1.07 8.94
CA ILE A 119 16.44 1.48 9.51
C ILE A 119 15.27 1.41 8.49
N SER A 120 15.52 1.03 7.24
CA SER A 120 14.57 1.15 6.12
C SER A 120 13.25 0.43 6.35
N TYR A 121 13.27 -0.74 6.98
CA TYR A 121 12.05 -1.50 7.30
C TYR A 121 11.16 -0.74 8.31
N SER A 122 11.74 -0.31 9.41
CA SER A 122 11.02 0.51 10.40
C SER A 122 10.58 1.85 9.80
N LEU A 123 11.39 2.46 8.93
CA LEU A 123 11.06 3.70 8.23
C LEU A 123 9.84 3.49 7.31
N TYR A 124 9.80 2.40 6.56
CA TYR A 124 8.66 2.02 5.74
C TYR A 124 7.38 1.85 6.56
N LEU A 125 7.46 1.24 7.74
CA LEU A 125 6.28 1.05 8.59
C LEU A 125 5.77 2.35 9.21
N TRP A 126 6.65 3.26 9.61
CA TRP A 126 6.28 4.46 10.37
C TRP A 126 5.98 5.69 9.51
N HIS A 127 6.62 5.85 8.33
CA HIS A 127 6.46 7.08 7.53
C HIS A 127 5.02 7.29 7.09
N TRP A 128 4.32 6.24 6.64
CA TRP A 128 2.97 6.37 6.12
C TRP A 128 1.93 6.78 7.19
N PRO A 129 1.85 6.12 8.35
CA PRO A 129 1.02 6.60 9.45
C PRO A 129 1.31 8.06 9.83
N LEU A 130 2.57 8.46 9.91
CA LEU A 130 2.93 9.84 10.24
C LEU A 130 2.44 10.83 9.19
N VAL A 131 2.59 10.51 7.90
CA VAL A 131 2.08 11.35 6.81
C VAL A 131 0.56 11.45 6.86
N VAL A 132 -0.16 10.35 7.01
CA VAL A 132 -1.62 10.34 7.07
C VAL A 132 -2.12 11.16 8.26
N PHE A 133 -1.60 10.91 9.45
CA PHE A 133 -2.05 11.60 10.67
C PHE A 133 -1.66 13.09 10.68
N SER A 134 -0.56 13.48 10.05
CA SER A 134 -0.17 14.89 9.98
C SER A 134 -1.02 15.72 9.02
N HIS A 135 -1.67 15.10 8.04
CA HIS A 135 -2.55 15.78 7.08
C HIS A 135 -4.03 15.77 7.51
N ASP A 136 -4.36 14.95 8.50
CA ASP A 136 -5.73 14.84 8.99
C ASP A 136 -5.99 15.90 10.07
N LYS A 137 -6.52 17.06 9.66
CA LYS A 137 -6.93 18.14 10.55
C LYS A 137 -7.94 17.74 11.64
N TYR A 138 -8.59 16.59 11.45
CA TYR A 138 -9.62 16.11 12.40
C TYR A 138 -9.06 15.23 13.51
N ILE A 139 -7.87 14.63 13.31
CA ILE A 139 -7.27 13.72 14.29
C ILE A 139 -6.22 14.45 15.12
N ILE A 140 -5.24 15.09 14.46
CA ILE A 140 -4.15 15.81 15.14
C ILE A 140 -3.77 16.99 14.24
N ASP A 141 -4.07 18.21 14.65
CA ASP A 141 -3.65 19.43 13.94
C ASP A 141 -2.15 19.71 14.24
N LEU A 142 -1.31 18.79 13.84
CA LEU A 142 0.13 18.95 13.90
C LEU A 142 0.58 19.66 12.63
N ASN A 143 0.51 20.93 12.53
CA ASN A 143 1.02 21.74 11.39
C ASN A 143 2.53 21.48 11.11
N LEU A 144 2.90 20.20 10.92
CA LEU A 144 4.26 19.76 10.70
C LEU A 144 4.67 20.04 9.25
N SER A 145 5.78 20.73 9.07
CA SER A 145 6.36 20.87 7.74
C SER A 145 6.82 19.50 7.20
N ARG A 146 6.94 19.38 5.88
CA ARG A 146 7.38 18.13 5.23
C ARG A 146 8.76 17.69 5.74
N GLU A 147 9.65 18.63 5.99
CA GLU A 147 11.00 18.40 6.51
C GLU A 147 10.94 17.83 7.93
N MET A 148 10.07 18.37 8.78
CA MET A 148 9.84 17.85 10.14
C MET A 148 9.30 16.41 10.11
N LEU A 149 8.40 16.09 9.19
CA LEU A 149 7.88 14.74 9.01
C LEU A 149 8.97 13.75 8.60
N VAL A 150 9.87 14.14 7.71
CA VAL A 150 11.02 13.31 7.31
C VAL A 150 11.93 13.05 8.51
N VAL A 151 12.30 14.09 9.25
CA VAL A 151 13.17 13.96 10.44
C VAL A 151 12.49 13.08 11.50
N LEU A 152 11.22 13.33 11.79
CA LEU A 152 10.45 12.55 12.77
C LEU A 152 10.35 11.07 12.35
N SER A 153 10.12 10.81 11.07
CA SER A 153 10.06 9.44 10.54
C SER A 153 11.40 8.70 10.72
N ILE A 154 12.52 9.38 10.47
CA ILE A 154 13.87 8.82 10.66
C ILE A 154 14.13 8.55 12.15
N LEU A 155 13.78 9.48 13.04
CA LEU A 155 13.98 9.32 14.48
C LEU A 155 13.16 8.15 15.04
N ILE A 156 11.87 8.06 14.68
CA ILE A 156 11.01 6.98 15.14
C ILE A 156 11.47 5.65 14.54
N ALA A 157 11.87 5.61 13.28
CA ALA A 157 12.41 4.41 12.65
C ALA A 157 13.70 3.94 13.31
N TRP A 158 14.63 4.85 13.61
CA TRP A 158 15.85 4.54 14.33
C TRP A 158 15.55 3.97 15.73
N PHE A 159 14.65 4.63 16.47
CA PHE A 159 14.24 4.16 17.80
C PHE A 159 13.60 2.76 17.71
N SER A 160 12.66 2.58 16.78
CA SER A 160 11.99 1.29 16.55
C SER A 160 12.98 0.18 16.17
N THR A 161 13.91 0.47 15.24
CA THR A 161 14.95 -0.49 14.86
C THR A 161 15.86 -0.85 16.06
N ARG A 162 16.30 0.16 16.82
CA ARG A 162 17.26 -0.04 17.90
C ARG A 162 16.67 -0.77 19.11
N PHE A 163 15.45 -0.43 19.51
CA PHE A 163 14.87 -0.88 20.78
C PHE A 163 13.81 -1.96 20.62
N ILE A 164 13.19 -2.07 19.43
CA ILE A 164 12.17 -3.08 19.17
C ILE A 164 12.71 -4.14 18.21
N GLU A 165 13.12 -3.79 17.00
CA GLU A 165 13.49 -4.77 15.97
C GLU A 165 14.78 -5.52 16.32
N ALA A 166 15.87 -4.80 16.64
CA ALA A 166 17.18 -5.39 16.85
C ALA A 166 17.21 -6.41 18.02
N PRO A 167 16.57 -6.18 19.18
CA PRO A 167 16.51 -7.18 20.24
C PRO A 167 15.81 -8.48 19.79
N PHE A 168 14.70 -8.39 19.08
CA PHE A 168 13.96 -9.57 18.61
C PHE A 168 14.69 -10.34 17.49
N ARG A 169 15.53 -9.67 16.71
CA ARG A 169 16.39 -10.31 15.70
C ARG A 169 17.59 -11.04 16.29
N ASN A 170 17.98 -10.68 17.50
CA ASN A 170 19.11 -11.32 18.16
C ASN A 170 18.69 -12.67 18.77
N LYS A 171 19.08 -13.76 18.12
CA LYS A 171 18.77 -15.14 18.55
C LYS A 171 19.35 -15.50 19.94
N GLN A 172 20.37 -14.78 20.42
CA GLN A 172 20.94 -14.98 21.75
C GLN A 172 20.09 -14.35 22.85
N SER A 173 19.35 -13.27 22.52
CA SER A 173 18.54 -12.55 23.50
C SER A 173 17.15 -13.16 23.65
N TYR A 174 16.58 -13.64 22.55
CA TYR A 174 15.21 -14.20 22.55
C TYR A 174 15.17 -15.54 21.84
N ASP A 175 14.80 -16.58 22.59
CA ASP A 175 14.44 -17.89 22.04
C ASP A 175 13.12 -17.81 21.25
N ARG A 176 12.99 -18.69 20.25
CA ARG A 176 11.80 -18.78 19.38
C ARG A 176 10.49 -18.85 20.19
N THR A 177 10.48 -19.64 21.26
CA THR A 177 9.31 -19.82 22.13
C THR A 177 8.89 -18.52 22.80
N ARG A 178 9.85 -17.72 23.27
CA ARG A 178 9.59 -16.41 23.88
C ARG A 178 9.03 -15.43 22.87
N ILE A 179 9.57 -15.39 21.65
CA ILE A 179 9.06 -14.53 20.57
C ILE A 179 7.59 -14.87 20.27
N PHE A 180 7.27 -16.16 20.11
CA PHE A 180 5.88 -16.58 19.88
C PHE A 180 4.95 -16.21 21.04
N LYS A 181 5.41 -16.38 22.27
CA LYS A 181 4.63 -16.00 23.47
C LYS A 181 4.33 -14.50 23.49
N TYR A 182 5.34 -13.65 23.30
CA TYR A 182 5.14 -12.19 23.30
C TYR A 182 4.27 -11.74 22.13
N SER A 183 4.48 -12.30 20.94
CA SER A 183 3.64 -12.01 19.76
C SER A 183 2.19 -12.43 20.01
N SER A 184 1.96 -13.62 20.55
CA SER A 184 0.59 -14.10 20.85
C SER A 184 -0.11 -13.19 21.87
N VAL A 185 0.60 -12.76 22.92
CA VAL A 185 0.04 -11.81 23.90
C VAL A 185 -0.30 -10.48 23.24
N ALA A 186 0.62 -9.93 22.43
CA ALA A 186 0.40 -8.67 21.72
C ALA A 186 -0.79 -8.76 20.75
N TYR A 187 -0.88 -9.82 19.95
CA TYR A 187 -2.02 -10.07 19.04
C TYR A 187 -3.33 -10.25 19.81
N SER A 188 -3.31 -10.98 20.94
CA SER A 188 -4.51 -11.17 21.76
C SER A 188 -4.99 -9.82 22.33
N LEU A 189 -4.09 -8.97 22.81
CA LEU A 189 -4.44 -7.64 23.30
C LEU A 189 -5.03 -6.76 22.18
N LEU A 190 -4.41 -6.74 21.01
CA LEU A 190 -4.93 -6.00 19.85
C LEU A 190 -6.30 -6.53 19.41
N PHE A 191 -6.48 -7.84 19.42
CA PHE A 191 -7.76 -8.46 19.08
C PHE A 191 -8.85 -8.11 20.09
N LEU A 192 -8.56 -8.20 21.38
CA LEU A 192 -9.50 -7.84 22.44
C LEU A 192 -9.86 -6.36 22.42
N THR A 193 -8.88 -5.47 22.19
CA THR A 193 -9.17 -4.02 22.03
C THR A 193 -10.04 -3.76 20.80
N SER A 194 -9.78 -4.44 19.69
CA SER A 194 -10.62 -4.33 18.49
C SER A 194 -12.04 -4.82 18.74
N LEU A 195 -12.20 -5.96 19.46
CA LEU A 195 -13.51 -6.46 19.85
C LEU A 195 -14.25 -5.51 20.80
N ALA A 196 -13.55 -4.84 21.71
CA ALA A 196 -14.15 -3.86 22.61
C ALA A 196 -14.61 -2.58 21.89
N ILE A 197 -13.89 -2.16 20.85
CA ILE A 197 -14.21 -0.97 20.07
C ILE A 197 -15.31 -1.22 19.03
N TRP A 198 -15.43 -2.46 18.53
CA TRP A 198 -16.41 -2.83 17.51
C TRP A 198 -17.87 -2.46 17.86
N PRO A 199 -18.44 -2.85 19.03
CA PRO A 199 -19.81 -2.50 19.39
C PRO A 199 -19.99 -1.00 19.61
N LEU A 200 -18.92 -0.26 19.92
CA LEU A 200 -18.93 1.19 20.07
C LEU A 200 -18.92 1.95 18.73
N LYS A 201 -19.04 1.24 17.59
CA LYS A 201 -19.02 1.85 16.23
C LYS A 201 -17.80 2.78 16.02
N GLY A 202 -16.65 2.39 16.55
CA GLY A 202 -15.43 3.19 16.52
C GLY A 202 -15.37 4.29 17.57
N TRP A 203 -16.15 4.16 18.64
CA TRP A 203 -16.21 5.13 19.75
C TRP A 203 -16.64 6.52 19.29
N THR A 204 -17.81 6.60 18.69
CA THR A 204 -18.38 7.85 18.14
C THR A 204 -18.57 8.95 19.17
N ASP A 205 -18.75 8.60 20.46
CA ASP A 205 -18.96 9.57 21.56
C ASP A 205 -17.73 10.48 21.81
N ARG A 206 -16.58 10.15 21.25
CA ARG A 206 -15.39 11.03 21.25
C ARG A 206 -15.47 12.19 20.27
N LEU A 207 -16.42 12.13 19.33
CA LEU A 207 -16.58 13.16 18.31
C LEU A 207 -17.42 14.31 18.87
N SER A 208 -17.15 15.54 18.45
CA SER A 208 -18.07 16.64 18.69
C SER A 208 -19.41 16.38 18.02
N ASP A 209 -20.49 16.97 18.54
CA ASP A 209 -21.85 16.80 18.02
C ASP A 209 -21.94 17.07 16.51
N GLU A 210 -21.24 18.09 16.02
CA GLU A 210 -21.16 18.40 14.60
C GLU A 210 -20.54 17.26 13.78
N LYS A 211 -19.42 16.69 14.26
CA LYS A 211 -18.73 15.57 13.58
C LYS A 211 -19.55 14.29 13.66
N ALA A 212 -20.20 14.03 14.79
CA ALA A 212 -21.10 12.90 14.96
C ALA A 212 -22.31 13.01 14.00
N TYR A 213 -22.87 14.21 13.83
CA TYR A 213 -23.92 14.49 12.87
C TYR A 213 -23.48 14.22 11.43
N ILE A 214 -22.30 14.74 11.01
CA ILE A 214 -21.75 14.50 9.68
C ILE A 214 -21.52 12.98 9.45
N LEU A 215 -21.00 12.27 10.45
CA LEU A 215 -20.78 10.82 10.35
C LEU A 215 -22.10 10.06 10.24
N SER A 216 -23.14 10.47 10.94
CA SER A 216 -24.48 9.84 10.83
C SER A 216 -25.10 10.07 9.46
N SER A 217 -24.89 11.26 8.89
CA SER A 217 -25.40 11.64 7.56
C SER A 217 -24.77 10.85 6.41
N THR A 218 -23.59 10.25 6.62
CA THR A 218 -22.98 9.38 5.57
C THR A 218 -23.78 8.11 5.27
N LYS A 219 -24.76 7.76 6.11
CA LYS A 219 -25.67 6.62 5.94
C LYS A 219 -27.09 7.04 5.58
N ASP A 220 -27.33 8.33 5.47
CA ASP A 220 -28.62 8.88 5.07
C ASP A 220 -28.73 8.89 3.56
N TYR A 221 -29.09 7.74 3.02
CA TYR A 221 -29.35 7.56 1.59
C TYR A 221 -30.83 7.66 1.30
N SER A 222 -31.14 8.05 0.07
CA SER A 222 -32.50 8.00 -0.46
C SER A 222 -33.13 6.62 -0.21
N PRO A 223 -34.34 6.54 0.37
CA PRO A 223 -35.03 5.27 0.60
C PRO A 223 -35.32 4.49 -0.68
N VAL A 224 -35.30 5.15 -1.82
CA VAL A 224 -35.52 4.54 -3.14
C VAL A 224 -34.22 4.26 -3.90
N ARG A 225 -33.06 4.53 -3.29
CA ARG A 225 -31.76 4.35 -3.94
C ARG A 225 -31.59 2.97 -4.58
N ASP A 226 -31.83 1.91 -3.82
CA ASP A 226 -31.61 0.54 -4.29
C ASP A 226 -32.56 0.15 -5.46
N LYS A 227 -33.68 0.84 -5.59
CA LYS A 227 -34.65 0.63 -6.67
C LYS A 227 -34.38 1.47 -7.91
N CYS A 228 -33.81 2.66 -7.70
CA CYS A 228 -33.70 3.69 -8.74
C CYS A 228 -32.26 3.93 -9.22
N HIS A 229 -31.26 3.35 -8.55
CA HIS A 229 -29.84 3.45 -8.93
C HIS A 229 -29.34 2.10 -9.43
N PHE A 230 -28.99 2.03 -10.69
CA PHE A 230 -28.42 0.86 -11.32
C PHE A 230 -26.89 0.97 -11.35
N SER A 231 -26.21 0.13 -10.58
CA SER A 231 -24.73 0.16 -10.43
C SER A 231 -23.98 -0.45 -11.62
N SER A 232 -24.66 -1.21 -12.48
CA SER A 232 -24.07 -1.80 -13.69
C SER A 232 -25.15 -2.17 -14.71
N GLY A 233 -24.89 -1.84 -15.98
CA GLY A 233 -25.76 -2.16 -17.09
C GLY A 233 -26.79 -1.06 -17.43
N VAL A 234 -27.32 -1.12 -18.66
CA VAL A 234 -28.47 -0.32 -19.07
C VAL A 234 -29.69 -1.06 -18.57
N PRO A 235 -30.61 -0.41 -17.80
CA PRO A 235 -31.87 -1.07 -17.42
C PRO A 235 -32.60 -1.49 -18.70
N GLU A 236 -33.11 -2.72 -18.72
CA GLU A 236 -34.05 -3.13 -19.73
C GLU A 236 -35.21 -2.12 -19.75
N THR A 237 -35.65 -1.71 -20.93
CA THR A 237 -36.43 -0.54 -21.24
C THR A 237 -37.76 -0.33 -20.49
N THR A 238 -38.05 -1.10 -19.47
CA THR A 238 -39.30 -1.09 -18.68
C THR A 238 -39.14 -0.74 -17.21
N GLN A 239 -37.92 -0.43 -16.71
CA GLN A 239 -37.66 -0.24 -15.28
C GLN A 239 -37.19 1.17 -14.91
N TYR A 240 -37.85 2.20 -15.45
CA TYR A 240 -37.61 3.55 -14.93
C TYR A 240 -38.28 3.74 -13.57
N CYS A 241 -37.57 4.37 -12.63
CA CYS A 241 -38.18 4.78 -11.38
C CYS A 241 -39.05 6.02 -11.63
N ILE A 242 -40.34 5.88 -11.40
CA ILE A 242 -41.29 7.00 -11.36
C ILE A 242 -41.48 7.39 -9.93
N LEU A 243 -41.12 8.63 -9.58
CA LEU A 243 -41.23 9.22 -8.26
C LEU A 243 -42.20 10.44 -8.31
N GLY A 244 -42.76 10.79 -7.17
CA GLY A 244 -43.68 11.91 -7.04
C GLY A 244 -45.13 11.50 -6.91
N VAL A 245 -46.03 12.37 -7.34
CA VAL A 245 -47.49 12.15 -7.23
C VAL A 245 -47.94 11.07 -8.17
N LYS A 246 -48.67 10.07 -7.69
CA LYS A 246 -49.26 9.03 -8.49
C LYS A 246 -50.40 9.65 -9.33
N ASP A 247 -50.60 9.11 -10.54
CA ASP A 247 -51.66 9.50 -11.47
C ASP A 247 -51.42 10.84 -12.22
N ILE A 248 -50.23 11.39 -12.19
CA ILE A 248 -49.77 12.51 -13.00
C ILE A 248 -48.62 12.03 -13.90
N GLU A 249 -48.65 12.42 -15.17
CA GLU A 249 -47.55 12.11 -16.08
C GLU A 249 -46.25 12.77 -15.60
N PRO A 250 -45.11 12.04 -15.63
CA PRO A 250 -43.81 12.61 -15.24
C PRO A 250 -43.44 13.81 -16.11
N SER A 251 -43.18 14.95 -15.47
CA SER A 251 -42.80 16.21 -16.13
C SER A 251 -41.29 16.47 -16.13
N LEU A 252 -40.52 15.72 -15.31
CA LEU A 252 -39.09 15.88 -15.17
C LEU A 252 -38.40 14.52 -15.31
N PHE A 253 -37.35 14.50 -16.14
CA PHE A 253 -36.48 13.33 -16.28
C PHE A 253 -35.11 13.63 -15.67
N VAL A 254 -34.68 12.81 -14.70
CA VAL A 254 -33.37 12.94 -14.07
C VAL A 254 -32.47 11.81 -14.53
N TRP A 255 -31.39 12.17 -15.21
CA TRP A 255 -30.34 11.26 -15.60
C TRP A 255 -29.04 11.65 -14.86
N GLY A 256 -28.45 10.73 -14.12
CA GLY A 256 -27.25 10.97 -13.36
C GLY A 256 -26.67 9.70 -12.76
N ASP A 257 -25.60 9.88 -12.01
CA ASP A 257 -24.96 8.84 -11.19
C ASP A 257 -25.70 8.65 -9.84
N SER A 258 -24.97 8.14 -8.84
CA SER A 258 -25.50 7.99 -7.48
C SER A 258 -26.03 9.29 -6.85
N HIS A 259 -25.48 10.46 -7.23
CA HIS A 259 -25.97 11.75 -6.77
C HIS A 259 -27.32 12.12 -7.42
N GLY A 260 -27.50 11.73 -8.67
CA GLY A 260 -28.80 11.89 -9.36
C GLY A 260 -29.91 11.11 -8.65
N ALA A 261 -29.62 9.91 -8.13
CA ALA A 261 -30.58 9.12 -7.36
C ALA A 261 -31.02 9.80 -6.04
N GLU A 262 -30.08 10.48 -5.35
CA GLU A 262 -30.38 11.24 -4.13
C GLU A 262 -31.23 12.49 -4.43
N ILE A 263 -30.83 13.25 -5.45
CA ILE A 263 -31.54 14.46 -5.87
C ILE A 263 -32.97 14.15 -6.35
N SER A 264 -33.15 13.06 -7.11
CA SER A 264 -34.48 12.69 -7.63
C SER A 264 -35.49 12.40 -6.53
N TYR A 265 -35.06 11.81 -5.41
CA TYR A 265 -35.93 11.63 -4.25
C TYR A 265 -36.32 12.94 -3.59
N ALA A 266 -35.37 13.86 -3.44
CA ALA A 266 -35.65 15.18 -2.87
C ALA A 266 -36.63 15.98 -3.73
N LEU A 267 -36.48 15.90 -5.07
CA LEU A 267 -37.40 16.57 -6.02
C LEU A 267 -38.80 15.94 -6.08
N SER A 268 -38.94 14.69 -5.62
CA SER A 268 -40.22 13.97 -5.62
C SER A 268 -41.13 14.29 -4.42
N LYS A 269 -40.61 15.03 -3.44
CA LYS A 269 -41.32 15.49 -2.22
C LYS A 269 -42.02 16.81 -2.45
#